data_cd70db8e10e378c244aabbe320270a9a
#
_entry.id   cd70db8e10e378c244aabbe320270a9a
#
_cell.length_a   1.000
_cell.length_b   1.000
_cell.length_c   1.000
_cell.angle_alpha   90.00
_cell.angle_beta   90.00
_cell.angle_gamma   90.00
#
_symmetry.space_group_name_H-M   'P 1'
#
loop_
_entity.id
_entity.type
_entity.pdbx_description
1 polymer ?
#
loop_
_entity_poly.entity_id
_entity_poly.type
_entity_poly.pdbx_seq_one_letter_code
_entity_poly.pdbx_strand_id
1 'polypeptide(L)'
;MQLILAPMQGLVDDVMRDLLTRIGGFDECVSEFVRITHTVHSRATWLKYVPEIAHANRTPAGTPCTVQLLGSDAENMAVNALEAVRFGADKIDLNFGCPAPTVNKHKGGAVLLKEPDLIYHIVHTLRQRLPQHIPLTAKMRLGYEDKSLALECASAIENGGACALTVHARTKVEGYEPPAHWEWVRKIRDAVNIPVTANGDVFSLQDYLDIKSVSGCDSVMLGRGAVIRPDLARQIKQYENGETVKDTDFAEVSSWIVQFFDLCLAKEANNKYPVARLKQWLGMMKKEFEQAQILFDRIRAVKEADEVKQILLSFEQEMHS
;
A
#
# COMPACT_ATOMS: atom_id res chain seq x y z
N MET A 1 8.93 11.92 -11.35
CA MET A 1 7.75 11.03 -11.19
C MET A 1 8.03 10.00 -10.12
N GLN A 2 7.07 9.74 -9.22
CA GLN A 2 7.19 8.70 -8.20
C GLN A 2 6.13 7.62 -8.37
N LEU A 3 6.54 6.35 -8.27
CA LEU A 3 5.66 5.20 -8.13
C LEU A 3 5.71 4.69 -6.69
N ILE A 4 4.55 4.63 -6.04
CA ILE A 4 4.43 4.27 -4.63
C ILE A 4 3.63 2.98 -4.51
N LEU A 5 4.11 2.01 -3.74
CA LEU A 5 3.34 0.81 -3.41
C LEU A 5 2.36 1.12 -2.28
N ALA A 6 1.07 0.89 -2.54
CA ALA A 6 0.00 1.21 -1.61
C ALA A 6 -0.02 0.30 -0.37
N PRO A 7 -0.38 0.85 0.80
CA PRO A 7 -0.70 0.04 1.98
C PRO A 7 -2.01 -0.74 1.75
N MET A 8 -1.96 -2.06 1.91
CA MET A 8 -3.13 -2.93 1.81
C MET A 8 -3.12 -3.95 2.93
N GLN A 9 -3.93 -3.69 3.97
CA GLN A 9 -3.97 -4.49 5.19
C GLN A 9 -4.27 -5.98 4.91
N GLY A 10 -3.42 -6.87 5.43
CA GLY A 10 -3.52 -8.31 5.25
C GLY A 10 -3.12 -8.80 3.86
N LEU A 11 -2.65 -7.92 2.97
CA LEU A 11 -2.24 -8.26 1.61
C LEU A 11 -0.80 -7.84 1.30
N VAL A 12 -0.44 -6.60 1.61
CA VAL A 12 0.91 -6.07 1.37
C VAL A 12 1.63 -5.90 2.72
N ASP A 13 1.90 -7.06 3.35
CA ASP A 13 2.74 -7.13 4.53
C ASP A 13 4.23 -6.93 4.15
N ASP A 14 5.12 -7.02 5.12
CA ASP A 14 6.56 -6.85 4.92
C ASP A 14 7.14 -7.83 3.89
N VAL A 15 6.65 -9.08 3.85
CA VAL A 15 7.09 -10.08 2.86
C VAL A 15 6.68 -9.68 1.43
N MET A 16 5.45 -9.23 1.24
CA MET A 16 4.98 -8.78 -0.06
C MET A 16 5.66 -7.47 -0.47
N ARG A 17 5.90 -6.55 0.48
CA ARG A 17 6.69 -5.32 0.19
C ARG A 17 8.10 -5.67 -0.23
N ASP A 18 8.76 -6.60 0.47
CA ASP A 18 10.10 -7.06 0.10
C ASP A 18 10.11 -7.59 -1.34
N LEU A 19 9.23 -8.54 -1.66
CA LEU A 19 9.18 -9.14 -2.99
C LEU A 19 8.91 -8.09 -4.09
N LEU A 20 7.85 -7.30 -3.96
CA LEU A 20 7.45 -6.35 -5.00
C LEU A 20 8.52 -5.26 -5.24
N THR A 21 9.21 -4.85 -4.17
CA THR A 21 10.30 -3.88 -4.30
C THR A 21 11.58 -4.50 -4.88
N ARG A 22 11.82 -5.81 -4.71
CA ARG A 22 12.90 -6.56 -5.41
C ARG A 22 12.62 -6.70 -6.90
N ILE A 23 11.39 -7.00 -7.29
CA ILE A 23 10.98 -7.03 -8.72
C ILE A 23 11.24 -5.67 -9.35
N GLY A 24 11.02 -4.58 -8.59
CA GLY A 24 11.48 -3.24 -8.91
C GLY A 24 10.40 -2.30 -9.44
N GLY A 25 10.82 -1.06 -9.66
CA GLY A 25 9.99 0.02 -10.20
C GLY A 25 9.34 0.93 -9.14
N PHE A 26 9.37 0.56 -7.87
CA PHE A 26 8.85 1.42 -6.80
C PHE A 26 9.93 2.35 -6.24
N ASP A 27 9.59 3.63 -6.12
CA ASP A 27 10.42 4.64 -5.46
C ASP A 27 10.21 4.66 -3.94
N GLU A 28 9.02 4.21 -3.50
CA GLU A 28 8.61 4.18 -2.10
C GLU A 28 7.54 3.10 -1.91
N CYS A 29 7.45 2.55 -0.71
CA CYS A 29 6.29 1.78 -0.27
C CYS A 29 5.73 2.35 1.04
N VAL A 30 4.47 2.05 1.33
CA VAL A 30 3.82 2.43 2.59
C VAL A 30 3.45 1.16 3.34
N SER A 31 3.76 1.11 4.63
CA SER A 31 3.46 -0.04 5.48
C SER A 31 1.95 -0.24 5.62
N GLU A 32 1.54 -1.45 5.99
CA GLU A 32 0.22 -1.64 6.57
C GLU A 32 0.04 -0.67 7.74
N PHE A 33 -1.20 -0.18 7.96
CA PHE A 33 -1.40 0.76 9.05
C PHE A 33 -1.22 0.11 10.42
N VAL A 34 -0.53 0.80 11.31
CA VAL A 34 -0.51 0.48 12.72
C VAL A 34 -1.70 1.18 13.39
N ARG A 35 -2.62 0.38 13.95
CA ARG A 35 -3.80 0.93 14.61
C ARG A 35 -3.45 1.49 15.97
N ILE A 36 -3.70 2.78 16.16
CA ILE A 36 -3.50 3.49 17.41
C ILE A 36 -4.82 3.55 18.19
N THR A 37 -4.75 3.18 19.45
CA THR A 37 -5.83 3.27 20.42
C THR A 37 -5.32 4.02 21.66
N HIS A 38 -5.66 3.59 22.87
CA HIS A 38 -5.20 4.21 24.12
C HIS A 38 -3.82 3.72 24.58
N THR A 39 -3.22 2.76 23.86
CA THR A 39 -1.95 2.15 24.25
C THR A 39 -0.79 2.75 23.46
N VAL A 40 0.30 3.08 24.14
CA VAL A 40 1.58 3.38 23.51
C VAL A 40 2.25 2.08 23.11
N HIS A 41 2.54 1.93 21.82
CA HIS A 41 3.11 0.70 21.29
C HIS A 41 4.58 0.54 21.66
N SER A 42 4.95 -0.68 22.07
CA SER A 42 6.33 -1.04 22.33
C SER A 42 7.14 -1.18 21.02
N ARG A 43 8.49 -1.16 21.15
CA ARG A 43 9.38 -1.43 20.02
C ARG A 43 9.06 -2.77 19.35
N ALA A 44 8.76 -3.81 20.13
CA ALA A 44 8.39 -5.12 19.58
C ALA A 44 7.12 -5.07 18.72
N THR A 45 6.13 -4.27 19.12
CA THR A 45 4.90 -4.05 18.33
C THR A 45 5.23 -3.35 17.01
N TRP A 46 6.04 -2.29 17.03
CA TRP A 46 6.46 -1.59 15.82
C TRP A 46 7.20 -2.51 14.85
N LEU A 47 8.18 -3.27 15.32
CA LEU A 47 8.95 -4.20 14.50
C LEU A 47 8.12 -5.37 13.96
N LYS A 48 7.02 -5.72 14.62
CA LYS A 48 6.08 -6.72 14.12
C LYS A 48 5.32 -6.24 12.87
N TYR A 49 4.91 -4.97 12.85
CA TYR A 49 4.12 -4.40 11.73
C TYR A 49 4.98 -3.74 10.66
N VAL A 50 6.10 -3.14 11.06
CA VAL A 50 7.01 -2.41 10.18
C VAL A 50 8.46 -2.77 10.53
N PRO A 51 8.93 -3.98 10.20
CA PRO A 51 10.30 -4.41 10.50
C PRO A 51 11.35 -3.53 9.81
N GLU A 52 10.99 -2.83 8.74
CA GLU A 52 11.84 -1.89 8.00
C GLU A 52 12.40 -0.76 8.90
N ILE A 53 11.73 -0.43 10.01
CA ILE A 53 12.23 0.55 11.01
C ILE A 53 13.62 0.14 11.53
N ALA A 54 13.88 -1.17 11.70
CA ALA A 54 15.20 -1.66 12.13
C ALA A 54 16.27 -1.57 11.03
N HIS A 55 15.88 -1.29 9.80
CA HIS A 55 16.73 -1.30 8.61
C HIS A 55 16.75 0.07 7.91
N ALA A 56 16.89 1.14 8.67
CA ALA A 56 16.87 2.52 8.19
C ALA A 56 15.61 2.84 7.37
N ASN A 57 14.47 2.29 7.78
CA ASN A 57 13.16 2.46 7.14
C ASN A 57 13.14 2.05 5.66
N ARG A 58 13.86 0.99 5.33
CA ARG A 58 13.95 0.46 3.96
C ARG A 58 13.61 -1.02 3.90
N THR A 59 13.01 -1.42 2.79
CA THR A 59 12.87 -2.85 2.46
C THR A 59 14.26 -3.46 2.21
N PRO A 60 14.40 -4.79 2.21
CA PRO A 60 15.67 -5.45 1.85
C PRO A 60 16.20 -5.07 0.45
N ALA A 61 15.31 -4.67 -0.46
CA ALA A 61 15.69 -4.12 -1.78
C ALA A 61 16.20 -2.68 -1.74
N GLY A 62 16.17 -2.02 -0.56
CA GLY A 62 16.62 -0.63 -0.38
C GLY A 62 15.54 0.42 -0.63
N THR A 63 14.30 0.02 -0.98
CA THR A 63 13.19 0.96 -1.20
C THR A 63 12.71 1.56 0.13
N PRO A 64 12.58 2.90 0.24
CA PRO A 64 12.03 3.56 1.42
C PRO A 64 10.65 3.05 1.79
N CYS A 65 10.38 2.86 3.10
CA CYS A 65 9.11 2.41 3.62
C CYS A 65 8.53 3.43 4.60
N THR A 66 7.46 4.10 4.22
CA THR A 66 6.74 5.05 5.09
C THR A 66 5.88 4.31 6.11
N VAL A 67 5.94 4.73 7.38
CA VAL A 67 5.14 4.17 8.47
C VAL A 67 3.75 4.79 8.48
N GLN A 68 2.71 3.96 8.29
CA GLN A 68 1.33 4.45 8.28
C GLN A 68 0.63 4.21 9.61
N LEU A 69 -0.04 5.24 10.13
CA LEU A 69 -0.85 5.22 11.35
C LEU A 69 -2.34 5.33 11.04
N LEU A 70 -3.15 4.67 11.85
CA LEU A 70 -4.60 4.77 11.79
C LEU A 70 -5.18 4.94 13.20
N GLY A 71 -5.94 5.98 13.42
CA GLY A 71 -6.60 6.30 14.68
C GLY A 71 -7.46 7.53 14.56
N SER A 72 -8.08 7.95 15.68
CA SER A 72 -8.94 9.15 15.76
C SER A 72 -8.64 10.04 16.96
N ASP A 73 -7.83 9.58 17.90
CA ASP A 73 -7.39 10.37 19.05
C ASP A 73 -6.04 11.02 18.72
N ALA A 74 -6.05 12.34 18.58
CA ALA A 74 -4.89 13.11 18.12
C ALA A 74 -3.68 12.98 19.05
N GLU A 75 -3.89 12.99 20.37
CA GLU A 75 -2.80 12.89 21.35
C GLU A 75 -2.19 11.50 21.38
N ASN A 76 -3.01 10.44 21.41
CA ASN A 76 -2.51 9.07 21.34
C ASN A 76 -1.77 8.79 20.02
N MET A 77 -2.27 9.33 18.90
CA MET A 77 -1.59 9.23 17.61
C MET A 77 -0.24 9.96 17.63
N ALA A 78 -0.18 11.17 18.19
CA ALA A 78 1.06 11.94 18.27
C ALA A 78 2.12 11.25 19.15
N VAL A 79 1.73 10.71 20.32
CA VAL A 79 2.64 9.96 21.19
C VAL A 79 3.19 8.72 20.47
N ASN A 80 2.32 7.96 19.80
CA ASN A 80 2.76 6.77 19.07
C ASN A 80 3.62 7.11 17.84
N ALA A 81 3.31 8.23 17.14
CA ALA A 81 4.15 8.71 16.05
C ALA A 81 5.57 9.07 16.53
N LEU A 82 5.69 9.74 17.67
CA LEU A 82 6.98 10.04 18.30
C LEU A 82 7.75 8.77 18.68
N GLU A 83 7.07 7.76 19.21
CA GLU A 83 7.72 6.48 19.52
C GLU A 83 8.18 5.76 18.24
N ALA A 84 7.39 5.78 17.16
CA ALA A 84 7.83 5.24 15.87
C ALA A 84 9.10 5.94 15.37
N VAL A 85 9.15 7.27 15.44
CA VAL A 85 10.34 8.08 15.08
C VAL A 85 11.52 7.75 15.98
N ARG A 86 11.30 7.62 17.30
CA ARG A 86 12.36 7.20 18.24
C ARG A 86 12.95 5.84 17.91
N PHE A 87 12.14 4.93 17.37
CA PHE A 87 12.60 3.61 16.94
C PHE A 87 13.21 3.57 15.54
N GLY A 88 13.14 4.67 14.79
CA GLY A 88 13.80 4.83 13.50
C GLY A 88 12.91 5.16 12.31
N ALA A 89 11.60 5.41 12.52
CA ALA A 89 10.76 5.90 11.44
C ALA A 89 11.22 7.29 10.99
N ASP A 90 11.42 7.46 9.69
CA ASP A 90 11.89 8.72 9.08
C ASP A 90 10.79 9.48 8.34
N LYS A 91 9.58 8.87 8.21
CA LYS A 91 8.39 9.47 7.60
C LYS A 91 7.13 8.83 8.17
N ILE A 92 6.12 9.64 8.44
CA ILE A 92 4.82 9.22 9.00
C ILE A 92 3.71 9.53 8.01
N ASP A 93 2.81 8.58 7.77
CA ASP A 93 1.61 8.74 6.96
C ASP A 93 0.34 8.49 7.79
N LEU A 94 -0.74 9.23 7.52
CA LEU A 94 -2.02 9.12 8.22
C LEU A 94 -3.09 8.49 7.34
N ASN A 95 -3.77 7.46 7.83
CA ASN A 95 -4.82 6.77 7.09
C ASN A 95 -6.22 7.32 7.39
N PHE A 96 -6.77 8.09 6.45
CA PHE A 96 -8.16 8.55 6.42
C PHE A 96 -8.99 7.85 5.33
N GLY A 97 -8.55 6.67 4.86
CA GLY A 97 -9.20 6.00 3.74
C GLY A 97 -9.60 4.54 3.98
N CYS A 98 -9.27 3.93 5.13
CA CYS A 98 -9.60 2.53 5.39
C CYS A 98 -11.12 2.30 5.41
N PRO A 99 -11.67 1.42 4.54
CA PRO A 99 -13.11 1.20 4.46
C PRO A 99 -13.63 0.12 5.43
N ALA A 100 -12.75 -0.56 6.17
CA ALA A 100 -13.10 -1.72 7.00
C ALA A 100 -14.17 -1.36 8.06
N PRO A 101 -15.28 -2.15 8.15
CA PRO A 101 -16.37 -1.84 9.10
C PRO A 101 -15.90 -1.74 10.55
N THR A 102 -15.00 -2.63 10.98
CA THR A 102 -14.46 -2.64 12.33
C THR A 102 -13.64 -1.38 12.65
N VAL A 103 -12.91 -0.85 11.67
CA VAL A 103 -12.14 0.39 11.79
C VAL A 103 -13.09 1.57 11.89
N ASN A 104 -14.07 1.68 11.00
CA ASN A 104 -15.02 2.78 10.95
C ASN A 104 -15.95 2.81 12.17
N LYS A 105 -16.37 1.65 12.70
CA LYS A 105 -17.14 1.56 13.95
C LYS A 105 -16.40 2.18 15.15
N HIS A 106 -15.08 2.15 15.13
CA HIS A 106 -14.22 2.74 16.16
C HIS A 106 -13.69 4.13 15.77
N LYS A 107 -14.42 4.85 14.92
CA LYS A 107 -14.14 6.24 14.49
C LYS A 107 -12.77 6.42 13.79
N GLY A 108 -12.19 5.40 13.17
CA GLY A 108 -10.93 5.50 12.42
C GLY A 108 -11.12 5.32 10.91
N GLY A 109 -10.12 5.69 10.12
CA GLY A 109 -10.12 5.52 8.67
C GLY A 109 -11.14 6.41 7.95
N ALA A 110 -11.86 5.85 6.97
CA ALA A 110 -12.70 6.65 6.07
C ALA A 110 -13.87 7.38 6.75
N VAL A 111 -14.34 6.95 7.93
CA VAL A 111 -15.41 7.64 8.65
C VAL A 111 -15.01 9.07 9.07
N LEU A 112 -13.72 9.34 9.26
CA LEU A 112 -13.21 10.66 9.58
C LEU A 112 -13.45 11.69 8.45
N LEU A 113 -13.66 11.23 7.21
CA LEU A 113 -13.97 12.10 6.08
C LEU A 113 -15.35 12.78 6.18
N LYS A 114 -16.13 12.49 7.22
CA LYS A 114 -17.33 13.22 7.60
C LYS A 114 -17.05 14.43 8.52
N GLU A 115 -15.84 14.53 9.04
CA GLU A 115 -15.45 15.49 10.08
C GLU A 115 -14.12 16.19 9.73
N PRO A 116 -14.10 17.13 8.74
CA PRO A 116 -12.89 17.82 8.32
C PRO A 116 -12.14 18.52 9.47
N ASP A 117 -12.88 19.11 10.44
CA ASP A 117 -12.30 19.75 11.61
C ASP A 117 -11.51 18.76 12.49
N LEU A 118 -12.01 17.53 12.64
CA LEU A 118 -11.29 16.49 13.38
C LEU A 118 -10.04 16.01 12.59
N ILE A 119 -10.12 15.93 11.28
CA ILE A 119 -8.94 15.65 10.43
C ILE A 119 -7.88 16.74 10.63
N TYR A 120 -8.28 18.01 10.54
CA TYR A 120 -7.37 19.13 10.82
C TYR A 120 -6.73 19.00 12.20
N HIS A 121 -7.52 18.76 13.23
CA HIS A 121 -7.04 18.63 14.61
C HIS A 121 -6.01 17.50 14.75
N ILE A 122 -6.28 16.33 14.16
CA ILE A 122 -5.35 15.20 14.19
C ILE A 122 -4.03 15.56 13.50
N VAL A 123 -4.09 16.05 12.26
CA VAL A 123 -2.88 16.39 11.48
C VAL A 123 -2.09 17.49 12.17
N HIS A 124 -2.76 18.54 12.64
CA HIS A 124 -2.12 19.66 13.33
C HIS A 124 -1.42 19.22 14.63
N THR A 125 -2.08 18.42 15.45
CA THR A 125 -1.50 17.90 16.70
C THR A 125 -0.24 17.08 16.42
N LEU A 126 -0.27 16.17 15.43
CA LEU A 126 0.90 15.40 15.05
C LEU A 126 2.01 16.31 14.52
N ARG A 127 1.67 17.30 13.66
CA ARG A 127 2.68 18.22 13.11
C ARG A 127 3.37 19.04 14.19
N GLN A 128 2.63 19.50 15.21
CA GLN A 128 3.20 20.25 16.34
C GLN A 128 4.11 19.38 17.22
N ARG A 129 3.85 18.11 17.35
CA ARG A 129 4.61 17.19 18.20
C ARG A 129 5.81 16.57 17.50
N LEU A 130 5.69 16.26 16.20
CA LEU A 130 6.77 15.64 15.43
C LEU A 130 7.91 16.65 15.14
N PRO A 131 9.18 16.19 15.17
CA PRO A 131 10.29 17.01 14.71
C PRO A 131 10.05 17.54 13.29
N GLN A 132 10.50 18.77 12.99
CA GLN A 132 10.23 19.41 11.71
C GLN A 132 10.82 18.65 10.50
N HIS A 133 11.93 17.95 10.70
CA HIS A 133 12.59 17.18 9.64
C HIS A 133 11.86 15.85 9.32
N ILE A 134 10.88 15.43 10.13
CA ILE A 134 10.08 14.22 9.85
C ILE A 134 8.89 14.63 8.97
N PRO A 135 8.83 14.18 7.71
CA PRO A 135 7.67 14.40 6.85
C PRO A 135 6.41 13.75 7.42
N LEU A 136 5.32 14.49 7.41
CA LEU A 136 3.99 14.02 7.76
C LEU A 136 3.12 14.06 6.51
N THR A 137 2.62 12.93 6.06
CA THR A 137 1.74 12.80 4.90
C THR A 137 0.39 12.21 5.29
N ALA A 138 -0.55 12.23 4.38
CA ALA A 138 -1.85 11.61 4.61
C ALA A 138 -2.37 10.89 3.36
N LYS A 139 -3.19 9.86 3.59
CA LYS A 139 -3.89 9.13 2.54
C LYS A 139 -5.39 9.14 2.82
N MET A 140 -6.18 9.65 1.87
CA MET A 140 -7.63 9.74 1.98
C MET A 140 -8.36 9.08 0.81
N ARG A 141 -9.68 8.92 0.95
CA ARG A 141 -10.64 8.70 -0.13
C ARG A 141 -11.36 10.01 -0.47
N LEU A 142 -12.18 10.00 -1.53
CA LEU A 142 -12.99 11.16 -1.94
C LEU A 142 -14.10 11.53 -0.95
N GLY A 143 -14.35 10.70 0.05
CA GLY A 143 -15.35 10.89 1.09
C GLY A 143 -15.84 9.56 1.65
N TYR A 144 -16.80 9.61 2.56
CA TYR A 144 -17.41 8.42 3.13
C TYR A 144 -18.59 7.93 2.29
N GLU A 145 -19.67 8.69 2.22
CA GLU A 145 -20.89 8.39 1.42
C GLU A 145 -20.79 8.98 0.02
N ASP A 146 -20.41 10.24 -0.06
CA ASP A 146 -20.28 11.00 -1.30
C ASP A 146 -19.01 11.86 -1.29
N LYS A 147 -18.85 12.73 -2.26
CA LYS A 147 -17.67 13.55 -2.51
C LYS A 147 -17.82 15.00 -2.03
N SER A 148 -18.91 15.34 -1.33
CA SER A 148 -19.26 16.72 -0.96
C SER A 148 -18.19 17.40 -0.12
N LEU A 149 -17.57 16.66 0.81
CA LEU A 149 -16.51 17.15 1.72
C LEU A 149 -15.09 16.88 1.21
N ALA A 150 -14.92 16.40 -0.03
CA ALA A 150 -13.59 15.99 -0.53
C ALA A 150 -12.56 17.13 -0.49
N LEU A 151 -12.95 18.33 -0.93
CA LEU A 151 -12.08 19.50 -0.95
C LEU A 151 -11.81 20.04 0.46
N GLU A 152 -12.82 20.04 1.32
CA GLU A 152 -12.69 20.47 2.71
C GLU A 152 -11.74 19.55 3.50
N CYS A 153 -11.85 18.22 3.31
CA CYS A 153 -10.94 17.25 3.91
C CYS A 153 -9.49 17.45 3.42
N ALA A 154 -9.30 17.66 2.11
CA ALA A 154 -7.98 17.93 1.55
C ALA A 154 -7.37 19.22 2.12
N SER A 155 -8.14 20.30 2.18
CA SER A 155 -7.71 21.57 2.79
C SER A 155 -7.42 21.42 4.29
N ALA A 156 -8.21 20.63 5.03
CA ALA A 156 -7.98 20.34 6.44
C ALA A 156 -6.64 19.60 6.65
N ILE A 157 -6.30 18.66 5.77
CA ILE A 157 -5.02 17.93 5.80
C ILE A 157 -3.86 18.89 5.54
N GLU A 158 -3.94 19.72 4.50
CA GLU A 158 -2.91 20.71 4.17
C GLU A 158 -2.72 21.72 5.30
N ASN A 159 -3.81 22.35 5.75
CA ASN A 159 -3.79 23.37 6.80
C ASN A 159 -3.34 22.81 8.15
N GLY A 160 -3.55 21.51 8.40
CA GLY A 160 -3.02 20.79 9.55
C GLY A 160 -1.50 20.63 9.51
N GLY A 161 -0.88 20.80 8.34
CA GLY A 161 0.58 20.77 8.14
C GLY A 161 1.13 19.47 7.56
N ALA A 162 0.30 18.68 6.87
CA ALA A 162 0.80 17.59 6.05
C ALA A 162 1.57 18.15 4.85
N CYS A 163 2.66 17.48 4.45
CA CYS A 163 3.51 17.92 3.34
C CYS A 163 3.19 17.23 2.00
N ALA A 164 2.33 16.23 1.98
CA ALA A 164 1.82 15.57 0.78
C ALA A 164 0.53 14.80 1.07
N LEU A 165 -0.26 14.58 0.04
CA LEU A 165 -1.56 13.90 0.13
C LEU A 165 -1.70 12.82 -0.95
N THR A 166 -2.06 11.60 -0.56
CA THR A 166 -2.47 10.55 -1.50
C THR A 166 -4.00 10.44 -1.52
N VAL A 167 -4.59 10.46 -2.71
CA VAL A 167 -6.05 10.40 -2.88
C VAL A 167 -6.46 9.13 -3.62
N HIS A 168 -7.19 8.24 -2.95
CA HIS A 168 -7.87 7.15 -3.62
C HIS A 168 -9.16 7.67 -4.26
N ALA A 169 -9.25 7.53 -5.57
CA ALA A 169 -10.28 8.14 -6.43
C ALA A 169 -11.68 7.51 -6.28
N ARG A 170 -12.10 7.17 -5.06
CA ARG A 170 -13.43 6.63 -4.69
C ARG A 170 -13.83 7.07 -3.29
N THR A 171 -15.13 7.10 -3.03
CA THR A 171 -15.67 7.17 -1.68
C THR A 171 -15.55 5.81 -0.97
N LYS A 172 -15.84 5.78 0.33
CA LYS A 172 -15.87 4.52 1.09
C LYS A 172 -17.02 3.62 0.62
N VAL A 173 -18.18 4.19 0.30
CA VAL A 173 -19.36 3.43 -0.12
C VAL A 173 -19.17 2.83 -1.51
N GLU A 174 -18.53 3.52 -2.43
CA GLU A 174 -18.15 2.99 -3.75
C GLU A 174 -17.16 1.81 -3.65
N GLY A 175 -16.48 1.64 -2.52
CA GLY A 175 -15.62 0.48 -2.25
C GLY A 175 -14.49 0.36 -3.25
N TYR A 176 -14.59 -0.65 -4.12
CA TYR A 176 -13.64 -0.96 -5.19
C TYR A 176 -14.33 -1.16 -6.55
N GLU A 177 -15.61 -0.83 -6.64
CA GLU A 177 -16.37 -0.93 -7.89
C GLU A 177 -15.96 0.16 -8.87
N PRO A 178 -15.68 -0.17 -10.13
CA PRO A 178 -15.35 0.82 -11.15
C PRO A 178 -16.55 1.73 -11.48
N PRO A 179 -16.27 2.97 -11.94
CA PRO A 179 -14.97 3.56 -12.24
C PRO A 179 -14.29 4.21 -11.03
N ALA A 180 -12.98 4.43 -11.12
CA ALA A 180 -12.27 5.37 -10.25
C ALA A 180 -12.44 6.79 -10.81
N HIS A 181 -12.70 7.76 -9.95
CA HIS A 181 -13.00 9.15 -10.33
C HIS A 181 -11.73 10.01 -10.34
N TRP A 182 -10.85 9.81 -11.32
CA TRP A 182 -9.55 10.49 -11.40
C TRP A 182 -9.69 12.01 -11.61
N GLU A 183 -10.79 12.47 -12.19
CA GLU A 183 -11.13 13.89 -12.34
C GLU A 183 -11.33 14.59 -10.98
N TRP A 184 -11.74 13.85 -9.94
CA TRP A 184 -11.82 14.38 -8.59
C TRP A 184 -10.46 14.54 -7.93
N VAL A 185 -9.50 13.66 -8.28
CA VAL A 185 -8.11 13.82 -7.84
C VAL A 185 -7.53 15.11 -8.41
N ARG A 186 -7.82 15.44 -9.68
CA ARG A 186 -7.46 16.72 -10.29
C ARG A 186 -8.04 17.91 -9.52
N LYS A 187 -9.35 17.88 -9.21
CA LYS A 187 -9.99 18.95 -8.42
C LYS A 187 -9.31 19.17 -7.07
N ILE A 188 -8.94 18.09 -6.39
CA ILE A 188 -8.22 18.16 -5.10
C ILE A 188 -6.83 18.73 -5.32
N ARG A 189 -6.07 18.24 -6.32
CA ARG A 189 -4.74 18.75 -6.65
C ARG A 189 -4.75 20.27 -6.92
N ASP A 190 -5.77 20.73 -7.65
CA ASP A 190 -5.89 22.15 -8.02
C ASP A 190 -6.37 23.01 -6.83
N ALA A 191 -6.88 22.41 -5.75
CA ALA A 191 -7.39 23.09 -4.55
C ALA A 191 -6.36 23.19 -3.40
N VAL A 192 -5.28 22.41 -3.44
CA VAL A 192 -4.22 22.40 -2.41
C VAL A 192 -2.87 22.75 -3.02
N ASN A 193 -1.93 23.23 -2.18
CA ASN A 193 -0.56 23.59 -2.62
C ASN A 193 0.45 22.46 -2.35
N ILE A 194 0.08 21.45 -1.56
CA ILE A 194 0.93 20.29 -1.30
C ILE A 194 0.86 19.29 -2.46
N PRO A 195 1.93 18.54 -2.75
CA PRO A 195 1.91 17.48 -3.75
C PRO A 195 0.80 16.46 -3.53
N VAL A 196 0.09 16.12 -4.61
CA VAL A 196 -0.96 15.09 -4.60
C VAL A 196 -0.53 13.88 -5.40
N THR A 197 -0.67 12.69 -4.81
CA THR A 197 -0.46 11.39 -5.44
C THR A 197 -1.81 10.78 -5.81
N ALA A 198 -1.98 10.41 -7.09
CA ALA A 198 -3.20 9.74 -7.55
C ALA A 198 -3.18 8.24 -7.25
N ASN A 199 -4.31 7.69 -6.80
CA ASN A 199 -4.46 6.26 -6.52
C ASN A 199 -5.84 5.76 -6.97
N GLY A 200 -5.90 4.56 -7.52
CA GLY A 200 -7.13 3.83 -7.87
C GLY A 200 -7.13 3.34 -9.32
N ASP A 201 -7.42 2.03 -9.49
CA ASP A 201 -7.64 1.33 -10.77
C ASP A 201 -6.51 1.44 -11.81
N VAL A 202 -5.30 1.28 -11.37
CA VAL A 202 -4.15 1.12 -12.28
C VAL A 202 -3.78 -0.36 -12.31
N PHE A 203 -4.13 -1.06 -13.38
CA PHE A 203 -3.88 -2.48 -13.61
C PHE A 203 -2.97 -2.73 -14.82
N SER A 204 -2.75 -1.71 -15.65
CA SER A 204 -1.95 -1.76 -16.87
C SER A 204 -1.12 -0.48 -17.03
N LEU A 205 -0.17 -0.50 -17.96
CA LEU A 205 0.55 0.70 -18.39
C LEU A 205 -0.41 1.76 -18.97
N GLN A 206 -1.46 1.33 -19.69
CA GLN A 206 -2.45 2.27 -20.23
C GLN A 206 -3.23 2.98 -19.11
N ASP A 207 -3.68 2.25 -18.08
CA ASP A 207 -4.34 2.86 -16.93
C ASP A 207 -3.43 3.88 -16.22
N TYR A 208 -2.12 3.59 -16.17
CA TYR A 208 -1.14 4.52 -15.63
C TYR A 208 -1.05 5.81 -16.45
N LEU A 209 -1.05 5.72 -17.77
CA LEU A 209 -1.05 6.90 -18.64
C LEU A 209 -2.35 7.71 -18.49
N ASP A 210 -3.47 7.01 -18.40
CA ASP A 210 -4.79 7.62 -18.26
C ASP A 210 -4.95 8.34 -16.91
N ILE A 211 -4.56 7.70 -15.79
CA ILE A 211 -4.63 8.36 -14.48
C ILE A 211 -3.73 9.59 -14.41
N LYS A 212 -2.54 9.56 -14.99
CA LYS A 212 -1.67 10.76 -15.09
C LYS A 212 -2.31 11.86 -15.91
N SER A 213 -2.84 11.54 -17.08
CA SER A 213 -3.48 12.49 -17.97
C SER A 213 -4.70 13.14 -17.34
N VAL A 214 -5.59 12.33 -16.74
CA VAL A 214 -6.84 12.80 -16.13
C VAL A 214 -6.60 13.54 -14.83
N SER A 215 -5.81 12.99 -13.91
CA SER A 215 -5.54 13.63 -12.61
C SER A 215 -4.54 14.77 -12.71
N GLY A 216 -3.62 14.70 -13.67
CA GLY A 216 -2.50 15.61 -13.83
C GLY A 216 -1.46 15.50 -12.72
N CYS A 217 -1.49 14.42 -11.91
CA CYS A 217 -0.52 14.18 -10.86
C CYS A 217 0.79 13.61 -11.42
N ASP A 218 1.93 14.04 -10.86
CA ASP A 218 3.24 13.51 -11.20
C ASP A 218 3.56 12.19 -10.49
N SER A 219 2.84 11.90 -9.39
CA SER A 219 3.03 10.69 -8.58
C SER A 219 1.80 9.82 -8.63
N VAL A 220 2.00 8.50 -8.76
CA VAL A 220 0.95 7.49 -8.79
C VAL A 220 1.22 6.41 -7.75
N MET A 221 0.19 6.05 -6.98
CA MET A 221 0.24 4.94 -6.03
C MET A 221 -0.47 3.73 -6.62
N LEU A 222 0.26 2.61 -6.72
CA LEU A 222 -0.26 1.35 -7.22
C LEU A 222 -0.73 0.46 -6.07
N GLY A 223 -1.94 -0.07 -6.20
CA GLY A 223 -2.52 -1.02 -5.24
C GLY A 223 -2.61 -2.43 -5.83
N ARG A 224 -3.84 -2.91 -5.98
CA ARG A 224 -4.16 -4.26 -6.45
C ARG A 224 -3.50 -4.62 -7.79
N GLY A 225 -3.36 -3.66 -8.68
CA GLY A 225 -2.70 -3.89 -9.98
C GLY A 225 -1.28 -4.42 -9.82
N ALA A 226 -0.49 -3.86 -8.89
CA ALA A 226 0.88 -4.34 -8.62
C ALA A 226 0.94 -5.72 -7.95
N VAL A 227 -0.13 -6.17 -7.30
CA VAL A 227 -0.20 -7.53 -6.72
C VAL A 227 -0.66 -8.54 -7.77
N ILE A 228 -1.56 -8.13 -8.66
CA ILE A 228 -2.07 -8.96 -9.77
C ILE A 228 -0.99 -9.11 -10.85
N ARG A 229 -0.30 -8.01 -11.19
CA ARG A 229 0.83 -7.94 -12.12
C ARG A 229 2.07 -7.42 -11.39
N PRO A 230 2.89 -8.30 -10.83
CA PRO A 230 4.04 -7.90 -9.99
C PRO A 230 5.08 -7.05 -10.74
N ASP A 231 5.16 -7.20 -12.05
CA ASP A 231 6.05 -6.45 -12.94
C ASP A 231 5.53 -5.06 -13.36
N LEU A 232 4.27 -4.71 -13.03
CA LEU A 232 3.63 -3.48 -13.49
C LEU A 232 4.45 -2.23 -13.18
N ALA A 233 4.97 -2.10 -11.97
CA ALA A 233 5.79 -0.94 -11.60
C ALA A 233 7.09 -0.87 -12.42
N ARG A 234 7.73 -2.02 -12.70
CA ARG A 234 8.91 -2.13 -13.53
C ARG A 234 8.61 -1.73 -14.98
N GLN A 235 7.50 -2.19 -15.55
CA GLN A 235 7.06 -1.82 -16.90
C GLN A 235 6.81 -0.30 -17.01
N ILE A 236 6.15 0.29 -16.01
CA ILE A 236 5.92 1.74 -15.97
C ILE A 236 7.25 2.49 -15.92
N LYS A 237 8.23 2.04 -15.13
CA LYS A 237 9.55 2.68 -15.08
C LYS A 237 10.32 2.55 -16.39
N GLN A 238 10.27 1.40 -17.05
CA GLN A 238 10.86 1.23 -18.39
C GLN A 238 10.28 2.25 -19.39
N TYR A 239 8.95 2.38 -19.41
CA TYR A 239 8.28 3.37 -20.26
C TYR A 239 8.72 4.82 -19.94
N GLU A 240 8.72 5.20 -18.66
CA GLU A 240 9.10 6.55 -18.24
C GLU A 240 10.58 6.89 -18.52
N ASN A 241 11.45 5.88 -18.54
CA ASN A 241 12.85 6.02 -18.91
C ASN A 241 13.07 6.00 -20.43
N GLY A 242 12.03 5.81 -21.25
CA GLY A 242 12.16 5.67 -22.71
C GLY A 242 12.77 4.33 -23.14
N GLU A 243 12.74 3.34 -22.26
CA GLU A 243 13.20 1.98 -22.53
C GLU A 243 12.10 1.17 -23.25
N THR A 244 12.49 0.08 -23.90
CA THR A 244 11.52 -0.86 -24.44
C THR A 244 10.81 -1.59 -23.30
N VAL A 245 9.51 -1.42 -23.20
CA VAL A 245 8.69 -2.16 -22.25
C VAL A 245 8.65 -3.62 -22.65
N LYS A 246 9.07 -4.51 -21.75
CA LYS A 246 9.07 -5.95 -21.97
C LYS A 246 7.93 -6.58 -21.20
N ASP A 247 7.16 -7.41 -21.90
CA ASP A 247 6.24 -8.31 -21.21
C ASP A 247 7.04 -9.37 -20.46
N THR A 248 6.66 -9.59 -19.21
CA THR A 248 7.27 -10.62 -18.38
C THR A 248 6.61 -11.96 -18.72
N ASP A 249 7.41 -12.95 -19.08
CA ASP A 249 6.89 -14.30 -19.26
C ASP A 249 6.54 -14.95 -17.93
N PHE A 250 5.72 -15.99 -17.98
CA PHE A 250 5.30 -16.66 -16.75
C PHE A 250 6.40 -17.50 -16.11
N ALA A 251 7.47 -17.83 -16.82
CA ALA A 251 8.64 -18.47 -16.25
C ALA A 251 9.30 -17.58 -15.20
N GLU A 252 9.51 -16.29 -15.51
CA GLU A 252 10.02 -15.33 -14.54
C GLU A 252 9.04 -15.12 -13.37
N VAL A 253 7.72 -15.04 -13.65
CA VAL A 253 6.68 -14.91 -12.61
C VAL A 253 6.67 -16.13 -11.68
N SER A 254 6.87 -17.35 -12.21
CA SER A 254 6.92 -18.58 -11.41
C SER A 254 8.09 -18.56 -10.42
N SER A 255 9.23 -18.02 -10.82
CA SER A 255 10.39 -17.84 -9.94
C SER A 255 10.10 -16.84 -8.80
N TRP A 256 9.34 -15.76 -9.06
CA TRP A 256 8.88 -14.86 -7.98
C TRP A 256 7.90 -15.51 -7.03
N ILE A 257 7.05 -16.42 -7.52
CA ILE A 257 6.12 -17.20 -6.69
C ILE A 257 6.90 -18.10 -5.73
N VAL A 258 7.92 -18.81 -6.22
CA VAL A 258 8.81 -19.62 -5.39
C VAL A 258 9.51 -18.76 -4.35
N GLN A 259 10.09 -17.63 -4.76
CA GLN A 259 10.77 -16.69 -3.88
C GLN A 259 9.84 -16.14 -2.78
N PHE A 260 8.60 -15.77 -3.15
CA PHE A 260 7.61 -15.32 -2.17
C PHE A 260 7.33 -16.37 -1.10
N PHE A 261 7.16 -17.62 -1.53
CA PHE A 261 6.90 -18.71 -0.60
C PHE A 261 8.08 -18.95 0.35
N ASP A 262 9.31 -18.85 -0.16
CA ASP A 262 10.54 -18.95 0.67
C ASP A 262 10.64 -17.81 1.69
N LEU A 263 10.31 -16.58 1.30
CA LEU A 263 10.26 -15.44 2.20
C LEU A 263 9.18 -15.64 3.29
N CYS A 264 8.03 -16.19 2.93
CA CYS A 264 6.98 -16.53 3.91
C CYS A 264 7.44 -17.61 4.90
N LEU A 265 8.15 -18.64 4.44
CA LEU A 265 8.73 -19.69 5.28
C LEU A 265 9.81 -19.15 6.23
N ALA A 266 10.63 -18.23 5.74
CA ALA A 266 11.68 -17.57 6.54
C ALA A 266 11.07 -16.70 7.65
N LYS A 267 9.92 -16.07 7.40
CA LYS A 267 9.21 -15.26 8.40
C LYS A 267 8.55 -16.11 9.48
N GLU A 268 7.82 -17.15 9.07
CA GLU A 268 7.12 -18.06 9.98
C GLU A 268 7.25 -19.50 9.47
N ALA A 269 8.13 -20.28 10.11
CA ALA A 269 8.35 -21.69 9.79
C ALA A 269 7.21 -22.59 10.29
N ASN A 270 5.97 -22.29 9.88
CA ASN A 270 4.79 -23.10 10.12
C ASN A 270 3.99 -23.31 8.82
N ASN A 271 3.14 -24.31 8.79
CA ASN A 271 2.38 -24.62 7.58
C ASN A 271 1.28 -23.58 7.26
N LYS A 272 0.77 -22.89 8.26
CA LYS A 272 -0.44 -22.09 8.13
C LYS A 272 -0.18 -20.75 7.37
N TYR A 273 0.81 -20.00 7.83
CA TYR A 273 1.07 -18.66 7.27
C TYR A 273 1.55 -18.73 5.81
N PRO A 274 2.64 -19.44 5.45
CA PRO A 274 3.13 -19.48 4.08
C PRO A 274 2.09 -19.97 3.07
N VAL A 275 1.40 -21.06 3.40
CA VAL A 275 0.39 -21.66 2.51
C VAL A 275 -0.82 -20.73 2.31
N ALA A 276 -1.29 -20.08 3.38
CA ALA A 276 -2.40 -19.14 3.27
C ALA A 276 -2.03 -17.90 2.45
N ARG A 277 -0.82 -17.35 2.65
CA ARG A 277 -0.33 -16.18 1.91
C ARG A 277 -0.15 -16.47 0.43
N LEU A 278 0.42 -17.63 0.09
CA LEU A 278 0.56 -18.04 -1.30
C LEU A 278 -0.79 -18.20 -1.99
N LYS A 279 -1.74 -18.90 -1.37
CA LYS A 279 -3.10 -19.05 -1.91
C LYS A 279 -3.81 -17.73 -2.09
N GLN A 280 -3.63 -16.79 -1.16
CA GLN A 280 -4.18 -15.44 -1.27
C GLN A 280 -3.61 -14.71 -2.50
N TRP A 281 -2.30 -14.75 -2.70
CA TRP A 281 -1.66 -14.09 -3.83
C TRP A 281 -2.05 -14.71 -5.17
N LEU A 282 -1.96 -16.03 -5.31
CA LEU A 282 -2.42 -16.73 -6.52
C LEU A 282 -3.90 -16.49 -6.82
N GLY A 283 -4.73 -16.39 -5.76
CA GLY A 283 -6.15 -16.02 -5.89
C GLY A 283 -6.39 -14.64 -6.52
N MET A 284 -5.40 -13.74 -6.46
CA MET A 284 -5.42 -12.45 -7.16
C MET A 284 -4.82 -12.56 -8.56
N MET A 285 -3.65 -13.19 -8.69
CA MET A 285 -2.91 -13.30 -9.95
C MET A 285 -3.66 -14.08 -11.04
N LYS A 286 -4.48 -15.05 -10.67
CA LYS A 286 -5.29 -15.86 -11.61
C LYS A 286 -6.29 -15.05 -12.44
N LYS A 287 -6.50 -13.77 -12.11
CA LYS A 287 -7.32 -12.86 -12.91
C LYS A 287 -6.59 -12.37 -14.17
N GLU A 288 -5.29 -12.47 -14.18
CA GLU A 288 -4.40 -12.02 -15.24
C GLU A 288 -3.67 -13.19 -15.91
N PHE A 289 -3.21 -14.15 -15.11
CA PHE A 289 -2.40 -15.27 -15.58
C PHE A 289 -3.16 -16.60 -15.47
N GLU A 290 -3.40 -17.27 -16.59
CA GLU A 290 -4.01 -18.61 -16.62
C GLU A 290 -3.17 -19.63 -15.86
N GLN A 291 -1.86 -19.55 -15.96
CA GLN A 291 -0.91 -20.43 -15.27
C GLN A 291 -1.03 -20.30 -13.73
N ALA A 292 -1.33 -19.10 -13.24
CA ALA A 292 -1.59 -18.90 -11.81
C ALA A 292 -2.90 -19.60 -11.36
N GLN A 293 -3.92 -19.68 -12.22
CA GLN A 293 -5.12 -20.49 -11.95
C GLN A 293 -4.77 -21.97 -11.90
N ILE A 294 -3.98 -22.48 -12.84
CA ILE A 294 -3.55 -23.89 -12.85
C ILE A 294 -2.79 -24.22 -11.56
N LEU A 295 -1.83 -23.40 -11.18
CA LEU A 295 -1.06 -23.58 -9.95
C LEU A 295 -1.94 -23.50 -8.72
N PHE A 296 -2.87 -22.53 -8.65
CA PHE A 296 -3.82 -22.39 -7.56
C PHE A 296 -4.65 -23.67 -7.37
N ASP A 297 -5.13 -24.28 -8.47
CA ASP A 297 -5.92 -25.51 -8.42
C ASP A 297 -5.10 -26.72 -7.93
N ARG A 298 -3.80 -26.78 -8.26
CA ARG A 298 -2.89 -27.83 -7.74
C ARG A 298 -2.70 -27.73 -6.23
N ILE A 299 -2.63 -26.51 -5.66
CA ILE A 299 -2.32 -26.32 -4.24
C ILE A 299 -3.54 -26.05 -3.34
N ARG A 300 -4.72 -25.78 -3.89
CA ARG A 300 -5.88 -25.29 -3.10
C ARG A 300 -6.27 -26.21 -1.92
N ALA A 301 -6.11 -27.53 -2.09
CA ALA A 301 -6.43 -28.52 -1.04
C ALA A 301 -5.22 -28.85 -0.15
N VAL A 302 -4.00 -28.52 -0.56
CA VAL A 302 -2.76 -28.86 0.14
C VAL A 302 -2.61 -27.96 1.37
N LYS A 303 -2.19 -28.54 2.50
CA LYS A 303 -2.03 -27.83 3.79
C LYS A 303 -0.58 -27.80 4.27
N GLU A 304 0.22 -28.78 3.84
CA GLU A 304 1.60 -28.94 4.28
C GLU A 304 2.53 -28.08 3.41
N ALA A 305 3.37 -27.28 4.06
CA ALA A 305 4.25 -26.35 3.37
C ALA A 305 5.30 -27.06 2.50
N ASP A 306 5.83 -28.19 2.96
CA ASP A 306 6.81 -28.98 2.19
C ASP A 306 6.20 -29.53 0.91
N GLU A 307 4.95 -30.02 0.95
CA GLU A 307 4.22 -30.49 -0.22
C GLU A 307 3.97 -29.35 -1.22
N VAL A 308 3.53 -28.17 -0.71
CA VAL A 308 3.37 -26.98 -1.53
C VAL A 308 4.67 -26.61 -2.20
N LYS A 309 5.81 -26.64 -1.47
CA LYS A 309 7.13 -26.31 -2.02
C LYS A 309 7.52 -27.25 -3.15
N GLN A 310 7.27 -28.56 -3.03
CA GLN A 310 7.55 -29.52 -4.09
C GLN A 310 6.72 -29.24 -5.35
N ILE A 311 5.43 -28.93 -5.19
CA ILE A 311 4.55 -28.54 -6.30
C ILE A 311 5.08 -27.27 -6.99
N LEU A 312 5.50 -26.25 -6.22
CA LEU A 312 6.04 -25.01 -6.76
C LEU A 312 7.30 -25.24 -7.60
N LEU A 313 8.26 -26.02 -7.09
CA LEU A 313 9.50 -26.30 -7.79
C LEU A 313 9.28 -27.10 -9.09
N SER A 314 8.37 -28.10 -9.06
CA SER A 314 7.97 -28.85 -10.25
C SER A 314 7.32 -27.93 -11.29
N PHE A 315 6.42 -27.05 -10.83
CA PHE A 315 5.71 -26.12 -11.72
C PHE A 315 6.66 -25.08 -12.35
N GLU A 316 7.60 -24.55 -11.57
CA GLU A 316 8.64 -23.65 -12.08
C GLU A 316 9.47 -24.32 -13.18
N GLN A 317 9.88 -25.58 -13.00
CA GLN A 317 10.60 -26.34 -14.04
C GLN A 317 9.75 -26.54 -15.30
N GLU A 318 8.44 -26.80 -15.17
CA GLU A 318 7.52 -26.89 -16.31
C GLU A 318 7.45 -25.57 -17.10
N MET A 319 7.54 -24.41 -16.43
CA MET A 319 7.47 -23.09 -17.07
C MET A 319 8.78 -22.69 -17.76
N HIS A 320 9.92 -23.28 -17.37
CA HIS A 320 11.23 -23.03 -17.96
C HIS A 320 11.62 -24.04 -19.07
N SER A 321 10.80 -25.08 -19.30
CA SER A 321 11.04 -26.10 -20.35
C SER A 321 10.34 -25.75 -21.64
#